data_a9915dcf95f5b16b7d6ad714c45c32db
#
_entry.id   a9915dcf95f5b16b7d6ad714c45c32db
#
_cell.length_a   1.000
_cell.length_b   1.000
_cell.length_c   1.000
_cell.angle_alpha   90.00
_cell.angle_beta   90.00
_cell.angle_gamma   90.00
#
_symmetry.space_group_name_H-M   'P 1'
#
loop_
_entity.id
_entity.type
_entity.pdbx_description
1 polymer ?
#
loop_
_entity_poly.entity_id
_entity_poly.type
_entity_poly.pdbx_seq_one_letter_code
_entity_poly.pdbx_strand_id
1 'polypeptide(L)'
;MDLLKQCQQWFEQDEAQKVIDTLEAIPAEERTPELDSELAKAYIAVAHIGEREPFEKALELLAPHEEHFAEDHCWNYRIASAYYFLDEEGPALRYFEKALKARPGDKDTQEYIDDCRRRLSLPRFEKNFRERTQEAWAAFSQIEVELRQIIETDETH
;
A
#
# COMPACT_ATOMS: atom_id res chain seq x y z
N MET A 1 -18.24 -0.59 -25.40
CA MET A 1 -16.85 -0.91 -24.97
C MET A 1 -16.91 -1.75 -23.72
N ASP A 2 -16.11 -2.80 -23.66
CA ASP A 2 -15.98 -3.62 -22.47
C ASP A 2 -15.44 -2.78 -21.30
N LEU A 3 -16.01 -2.96 -20.12
CA LEU A 3 -15.66 -2.16 -18.94
C LEU A 3 -14.18 -2.35 -18.53
N LEU A 4 -13.63 -3.57 -18.67
CA LEU A 4 -12.22 -3.81 -18.42
C LEU A 4 -11.31 -3.00 -19.34
N LYS A 5 -11.66 -2.92 -20.62
CA LYS A 5 -10.93 -2.10 -21.59
C LYS A 5 -11.06 -0.61 -21.26
N GLN A 6 -12.22 -0.19 -20.80
CA GLN A 6 -12.43 1.19 -20.37
C GLN A 6 -11.55 1.52 -19.16
N CYS A 7 -11.43 0.61 -18.20
CA CYS A 7 -10.54 0.79 -17.05
C CYS A 7 -9.08 0.92 -17.51
N GLN A 8 -8.63 0.07 -18.43
CA GLN A 8 -7.28 0.15 -18.99
C GLN A 8 -7.01 1.53 -19.62
N GLN A 9 -7.95 2.04 -20.41
CA GLN A 9 -7.81 3.36 -21.03
C GLN A 9 -7.69 4.46 -19.96
N TRP A 10 -8.48 4.40 -18.91
CA TRP A 10 -8.41 5.39 -17.84
C TRP A 10 -7.06 5.33 -17.11
N PHE A 11 -6.51 4.14 -16.90
CA PHE A 11 -5.17 4.02 -16.32
C PHE A 11 -4.09 4.61 -17.23
N GLU A 12 -4.19 4.38 -18.54
CA GLU A 12 -3.25 4.94 -19.51
C GLU A 12 -3.33 6.48 -19.58
N GLN A 13 -4.50 7.05 -19.27
CA GLN A 13 -4.74 8.49 -19.25
C GLN A 13 -4.49 9.11 -17.86
N ASP A 14 -3.97 8.34 -16.92
CA ASP A 14 -3.76 8.75 -15.52
C ASP A 14 -5.07 9.21 -14.84
N GLU A 15 -6.16 8.52 -15.14
CA GLU A 15 -7.49 8.79 -14.61
C GLU A 15 -8.03 7.66 -13.72
N ALA A 16 -7.19 7.20 -12.76
CA ALA A 16 -7.54 6.12 -11.84
C ALA A 16 -8.79 6.43 -11.02
N GLN A 17 -9.06 7.70 -10.70
CA GLN A 17 -10.25 8.07 -9.95
C GLN A 17 -11.55 7.72 -10.69
N LYS A 18 -11.55 7.78 -12.01
CA LYS A 18 -12.71 7.36 -12.81
C LYS A 18 -13.01 5.87 -12.68
N VAL A 19 -11.97 5.06 -12.53
CA VAL A 19 -12.11 3.62 -12.25
C VAL A 19 -12.81 3.42 -10.91
N ILE A 20 -12.36 4.13 -9.89
CA ILE A 20 -12.96 4.05 -8.54
C ILE A 20 -14.43 4.44 -8.58
N ASP A 21 -14.75 5.61 -9.14
CA ASP A 21 -16.11 6.14 -9.19
C ASP A 21 -17.04 5.20 -9.93
N THR A 22 -16.59 4.61 -11.03
CA THR A 22 -17.40 3.72 -11.85
C THR A 22 -17.59 2.35 -11.18
N LEU A 23 -16.53 1.74 -10.68
CA LEU A 23 -16.60 0.39 -10.13
C LEU A 23 -17.25 0.36 -8.74
N GLU A 24 -17.07 1.38 -7.92
CA GLU A 24 -17.74 1.47 -6.62
C GLU A 24 -19.26 1.61 -6.77
N ALA A 25 -19.74 2.18 -7.88
CA ALA A 25 -21.17 2.28 -8.15
C ALA A 25 -21.80 0.92 -8.48
N ILE A 26 -21.00 -0.10 -8.79
CA ILE A 26 -21.46 -1.46 -9.03
C ILE A 26 -21.48 -2.20 -7.68
N PRO A 27 -22.61 -2.84 -7.28
CA PRO A 27 -22.63 -3.64 -6.06
C PRO A 27 -21.54 -4.70 -6.04
N ALA A 28 -20.96 -4.95 -4.88
CA ALA A 28 -19.82 -5.87 -4.74
C ALA A 28 -20.12 -7.26 -5.30
N GLU A 29 -21.33 -7.76 -5.07
CA GLU A 29 -21.78 -9.07 -5.53
C GLU A 29 -21.97 -9.16 -7.07
N GLU A 30 -22.02 -8.01 -7.73
CA GLU A 30 -22.14 -7.94 -9.20
C GLU A 30 -20.80 -7.72 -9.90
N ARG A 31 -19.76 -7.37 -9.15
CA ARG A 31 -18.42 -7.22 -9.73
C ARG A 31 -17.76 -8.58 -9.91
N THR A 32 -17.10 -8.75 -11.06
CA THR A 32 -16.27 -9.94 -11.33
C THR A 32 -14.95 -9.84 -10.56
N PRO A 33 -14.21 -10.96 -10.36
CA PRO A 33 -12.86 -10.90 -9.80
C PRO A 33 -11.93 -9.95 -10.55
N GLU A 34 -12.05 -9.89 -11.88
CA GLU A 34 -11.25 -8.99 -12.71
C GLU A 34 -11.56 -7.51 -12.39
N LEU A 35 -12.83 -7.16 -12.20
CA LEU A 35 -13.23 -5.79 -11.84
C LEU A 35 -12.75 -5.43 -10.43
N ASP A 36 -12.83 -6.35 -9.47
CA ASP A 36 -12.30 -6.12 -8.13
C ASP A 36 -10.79 -5.89 -8.17
N SER A 37 -10.06 -6.63 -9.01
CA SER A 37 -8.62 -6.45 -9.19
C SER A 37 -8.29 -5.08 -9.80
N GLU A 38 -9.09 -4.62 -10.77
CA GLU A 38 -8.92 -3.29 -11.37
C GLU A 38 -9.23 -2.17 -10.36
N LEU A 39 -10.26 -2.36 -9.55
CA LEU A 39 -10.59 -1.40 -8.47
C LEU A 39 -9.47 -1.31 -7.44
N ALA A 40 -8.90 -2.44 -7.05
CA ALA A 40 -7.74 -2.48 -6.15
C ALA A 40 -6.55 -1.73 -6.74
N LYS A 41 -6.25 -1.94 -8.02
CA LYS A 41 -5.20 -1.20 -8.73
C LYS A 41 -5.43 0.30 -8.65
N ALA A 42 -6.67 0.74 -8.83
CA ALA A 42 -7.04 2.15 -8.78
C ALA A 42 -6.81 2.75 -7.38
N TYR A 43 -7.17 2.04 -6.32
CA TYR A 43 -6.90 2.49 -4.96
C TYR A 43 -5.39 2.64 -4.70
N ILE A 44 -4.59 1.69 -5.17
CA ILE A 44 -3.13 1.76 -5.05
C ILE A 44 -2.59 2.96 -5.83
N ALA A 45 -3.12 3.20 -7.03
CA ALA A 45 -2.67 4.29 -7.90
C ALA A 45 -2.93 5.69 -7.33
N VAL A 46 -4.06 5.89 -6.63
CA VAL A 46 -4.40 7.20 -6.05
C VAL A 46 -3.86 7.40 -4.64
N ALA A 47 -3.34 6.35 -4.01
CA ALA A 47 -2.83 6.41 -2.65
C ALA A 47 -1.56 7.23 -2.57
N HIS A 48 -1.40 7.97 -1.47
CA HIS A 48 -0.15 8.64 -1.13
C HIS A 48 0.66 7.79 -0.15
N ILE A 49 1.99 7.92 -0.22
CA ILE A 49 2.89 7.21 0.69
C ILE A 49 2.55 7.62 2.14
N GLY A 50 2.34 6.61 2.99
CA GLY A 50 1.97 6.80 4.39
C GLY A 50 0.48 6.67 4.68
N GLU A 51 -0.39 6.75 3.66
CA GLU A 51 -1.80 6.45 3.83
C GLU A 51 -2.00 4.94 3.96
N ARG A 52 -2.83 4.51 4.90
CA ARG A 52 -3.13 3.09 5.09
C ARG A 52 -4.41 2.66 4.41
N GLU A 53 -5.45 3.50 4.47
CA GLU A 53 -6.80 3.13 4.05
C GLU A 53 -6.90 2.62 2.60
N PRO A 54 -6.33 3.29 1.57
CA PRO A 54 -6.42 2.80 0.21
C PRO A 54 -5.77 1.42 0.02
N PHE A 55 -4.66 1.17 0.69
CA PHE A 55 -3.97 -0.13 0.61
C PHE A 55 -4.74 -1.22 1.33
N GLU A 56 -5.38 -0.92 2.45
CA GLU A 56 -6.25 -1.84 3.18
C GLU A 56 -7.48 -2.20 2.34
N LYS A 57 -8.09 -1.23 1.66
CA LYS A 57 -9.18 -1.46 0.73
C LYS A 57 -8.76 -2.36 -0.44
N ALA A 58 -7.56 -2.13 -0.98
CA ALA A 58 -7.02 -2.97 -2.04
C ALA A 58 -6.87 -4.43 -1.58
N LEU A 59 -6.38 -4.67 -0.36
CA LEU A 59 -6.28 -6.01 0.19
C LEU A 59 -7.65 -6.68 0.34
N GLU A 60 -8.64 -5.96 0.84
CA GLU A 60 -10.00 -6.48 0.98
C GLU A 60 -10.61 -6.92 -0.36
N LEU A 61 -10.29 -6.18 -1.43
CA LEU A 61 -10.78 -6.49 -2.77
C LEU A 61 -10.04 -7.67 -3.40
N LEU A 62 -8.74 -7.81 -3.14
CA LEU A 62 -7.89 -8.80 -3.79
C LEU A 62 -7.92 -10.17 -3.08
N ALA A 63 -7.88 -10.17 -1.76
CA ALA A 63 -7.74 -11.41 -0.97
C ALA A 63 -8.78 -12.48 -1.29
N PRO A 64 -10.08 -12.16 -1.48
CA PRO A 64 -11.08 -13.20 -1.78
C PRO A 64 -10.86 -13.94 -3.10
N HIS A 65 -10.03 -13.41 -4.00
CA HIS A 65 -9.82 -13.96 -5.34
C HIS A 65 -8.46 -14.66 -5.51
N GLU A 66 -7.80 -15.00 -4.42
CA GLU A 66 -6.45 -15.61 -4.46
C GLU A 66 -6.41 -16.89 -5.30
N GLU A 67 -7.40 -17.77 -5.15
CA GLU A 67 -7.43 -19.01 -5.92
C GLU A 67 -7.65 -18.76 -7.42
N HIS A 68 -8.48 -17.80 -7.75
CA HIS A 68 -8.79 -17.43 -9.14
C HIS A 68 -7.55 -16.88 -9.86
N PHE A 69 -6.70 -16.13 -9.16
CA PHE A 69 -5.53 -15.46 -9.73
C PHE A 69 -4.19 -16.01 -9.22
N ALA A 70 -4.17 -17.25 -8.73
CA ALA A 70 -2.98 -17.82 -8.07
C ALA A 70 -1.69 -17.67 -8.88
N GLU A 71 -1.76 -17.79 -10.21
CA GLU A 71 -0.61 -17.72 -11.11
C GLU A 71 -0.58 -16.46 -11.97
N ASP A 72 -1.43 -15.49 -11.67
CA ASP A 72 -1.49 -14.24 -12.42
C ASP A 72 -0.47 -13.23 -11.92
N HIS A 73 0.35 -12.70 -12.84
CA HIS A 73 1.36 -11.69 -12.48
C HIS A 73 0.72 -10.42 -11.91
N CYS A 74 -0.27 -9.88 -12.59
CA CYS A 74 -0.87 -8.60 -12.19
C CYS A 74 -1.52 -8.66 -10.81
N TRP A 75 -2.28 -9.71 -10.54
CA TRP A 75 -2.92 -9.87 -9.23
C TRP A 75 -1.89 -10.02 -8.10
N ASN A 76 -0.89 -10.89 -8.30
CA ASN A 76 0.17 -11.09 -7.31
C ASN A 76 0.98 -9.81 -7.08
N TYR A 77 1.28 -9.07 -8.13
CA TYR A 77 1.98 -7.79 -8.04
C TYR A 77 1.16 -6.75 -7.27
N ARG A 78 -0.14 -6.68 -7.53
CA ARG A 78 -1.04 -5.72 -6.86
C ARG A 78 -1.16 -5.99 -5.38
N ILE A 79 -1.41 -7.25 -4.99
CA ILE A 79 -1.53 -7.60 -3.56
C ILE A 79 -0.20 -7.42 -2.83
N ALA A 80 0.91 -7.77 -3.48
CA ALA A 80 2.25 -7.54 -2.94
C ALA A 80 2.51 -6.06 -2.71
N SER A 81 2.14 -5.20 -3.66
CA SER A 81 2.30 -3.75 -3.55
C SER A 81 1.52 -3.18 -2.37
N ALA A 82 0.28 -3.64 -2.17
CA ALA A 82 -0.53 -3.20 -1.03
C ALA A 82 0.14 -3.57 0.30
N TYR A 83 0.63 -4.78 0.44
CA TYR A 83 1.38 -5.18 1.64
C TYR A 83 2.67 -4.38 1.81
N TYR A 84 3.40 -4.14 0.72
CA TYR A 84 4.65 -3.39 0.75
C TYR A 84 4.46 -1.98 1.31
N PHE A 85 3.44 -1.26 0.83
CA PHE A 85 3.15 0.10 1.28
C PHE A 85 2.50 0.15 2.67
N LEU A 86 2.06 -1.00 3.19
CA LEU A 86 1.63 -1.14 4.59
C LEU A 86 2.77 -1.58 5.51
N ASP A 87 4.00 -1.59 5.01
CA ASP A 87 5.20 -2.03 5.75
C ASP A 87 5.14 -3.49 6.21
N GLU A 88 4.42 -4.33 5.46
CA GLU A 88 4.34 -5.77 5.68
C GLU A 88 5.20 -6.51 4.66
N GLU A 89 6.52 -6.45 4.85
CA GLU A 89 7.51 -6.98 3.91
C GLU A 89 7.45 -8.50 3.73
N GLY A 90 7.09 -9.24 4.79
CA GLY A 90 6.97 -10.70 4.73
C GLY A 90 5.93 -11.17 3.71
N PRO A 91 4.65 -10.80 3.89
CA PRO A 91 3.61 -11.11 2.90
C PRO A 91 3.91 -10.50 1.52
N ALA A 92 4.43 -9.26 1.47
CA ALA A 92 4.80 -8.61 0.21
C ALA A 92 5.81 -9.45 -0.58
N LEU A 93 6.88 -9.91 0.07
CA LEU A 93 7.90 -10.74 -0.56
C LEU A 93 7.31 -12.00 -1.16
N ARG A 94 6.44 -12.69 -0.41
CA ARG A 94 5.79 -13.92 -0.88
C ARG A 94 5.03 -13.71 -2.18
N TYR A 95 4.24 -12.64 -2.27
CA TYR A 95 3.44 -12.36 -3.47
C TYR A 95 4.28 -11.78 -4.61
N PHE A 96 5.31 -10.98 -4.32
CA PHE A 96 6.25 -10.54 -5.36
C PHE A 96 7.01 -11.72 -5.98
N GLU A 97 7.41 -12.71 -5.20
CA GLU A 97 8.05 -13.92 -5.72
C GLU A 97 7.11 -14.69 -6.65
N LYS A 98 5.82 -14.80 -6.30
CA LYS A 98 4.81 -15.40 -7.18
C LYS A 98 4.62 -14.58 -8.46
N ALA A 99 4.61 -13.26 -8.36
CA ALA A 99 4.50 -12.37 -9.51
C ALA A 99 5.70 -12.54 -10.45
N LEU A 100 6.91 -12.64 -9.91
CA LEU A 100 8.12 -12.85 -10.69
C LEU A 100 8.12 -14.22 -11.38
N LYS A 101 7.63 -15.26 -10.71
CA LYS A 101 7.49 -16.60 -11.28
C LYS A 101 6.56 -16.57 -12.49
N ALA A 102 5.46 -15.80 -12.40
CA ALA A 102 4.49 -15.64 -13.50
C ALA A 102 5.06 -14.83 -14.67
N ARG A 103 5.94 -13.88 -14.39
CA ARG A 103 6.61 -13.05 -15.40
C ARG A 103 8.10 -12.94 -15.08
N PRO A 104 8.91 -13.96 -15.44
CA PRO A 104 10.35 -13.93 -15.18
C PRO A 104 11.03 -12.77 -15.91
N GLY A 105 12.00 -12.16 -15.26
CA GLY A 105 12.74 -11.04 -15.84
C GLY A 105 12.11 -9.68 -15.67
N ASP A 106 10.96 -9.58 -15.00
CA ASP A 106 10.35 -8.28 -14.70
C ASP A 106 11.20 -7.52 -13.69
N LYS A 107 11.79 -6.39 -14.13
CA LYS A 107 12.74 -5.61 -13.33
C LYS A 107 12.09 -4.97 -12.11
N ASP A 108 10.91 -4.41 -12.27
CA ASP A 108 10.21 -3.73 -11.17
C ASP A 108 9.91 -4.72 -10.04
N THR A 109 9.43 -5.91 -10.39
CA THR A 109 9.16 -6.97 -9.40
C THR A 109 10.44 -7.38 -8.69
N GLN A 110 11.55 -7.54 -9.43
CA GLN A 110 12.84 -7.93 -8.85
C GLN A 110 13.35 -6.86 -7.87
N GLU A 111 13.19 -5.59 -8.21
CA GLU A 111 13.59 -4.49 -7.33
C GLU A 111 12.82 -4.49 -6.01
N TYR A 112 11.51 -4.74 -6.06
CA TYR A 112 10.70 -4.87 -4.85
C TYR A 112 11.11 -6.09 -4.02
N ILE A 113 11.41 -7.21 -4.66
CA ILE A 113 11.89 -8.42 -3.97
C ILE A 113 13.19 -8.11 -3.22
N ASP A 114 14.14 -7.48 -3.90
CA ASP A 114 15.44 -7.11 -3.32
C ASP A 114 15.26 -6.17 -2.13
N ASP A 115 14.37 -5.19 -2.24
CA ASP A 115 14.08 -4.26 -1.16
C ASP A 115 13.39 -4.94 0.03
N CYS A 116 12.43 -5.82 -0.21
CA CYS A 116 11.80 -6.60 0.85
C CYS A 116 12.82 -7.47 1.60
N ARG A 117 13.70 -8.15 0.87
CA ARG A 117 14.75 -8.98 1.48
C ARG A 117 15.71 -8.14 2.31
N ARG A 118 16.08 -6.97 1.80
CA ARG A 118 16.94 -6.02 2.52
C ARG A 118 16.28 -5.59 3.82
N ARG A 119 15.01 -5.18 3.77
CA ARG A 119 14.25 -4.74 4.96
C ARG A 119 14.09 -5.86 5.98
N LEU A 120 13.80 -7.08 5.54
CA LEU A 120 13.66 -8.24 6.41
C LEU A 120 14.99 -8.67 7.05
N SER A 121 16.12 -8.38 6.40
CA SER A 121 17.45 -8.69 6.94
C SER A 121 17.95 -7.65 7.95
N LEU A 122 17.30 -6.49 8.06
CA LEU A 122 17.66 -5.49 9.04
C LEU A 122 17.48 -6.05 10.47
N PRO A 123 18.46 -5.82 11.37
CA PRO A 123 18.33 -6.28 12.74
C PRO A 123 17.06 -5.73 13.41
N ARG A 124 16.41 -6.53 14.23
CA ARG A 124 15.27 -6.09 15.06
C ARG A 124 15.53 -4.78 15.79
N PHE A 125 16.81 -4.51 16.05
CA PHE A 125 17.28 -3.30 16.68
C PHE A 125 16.93 -2.04 15.87
N GLU A 126 17.08 -2.04 14.54
CA GLU A 126 16.77 -0.86 13.72
C GLU A 126 15.27 -0.59 13.66
N LYS A 127 14.44 -1.63 13.61
CA LYS A 127 12.99 -1.47 13.65
C LYS A 127 12.56 -0.86 15.00
N ASN A 128 13.09 -1.40 16.10
CA ASN A 128 12.84 -0.88 17.44
C ASN A 128 13.41 0.53 17.61
N PHE A 129 14.53 0.84 16.96
CA PHE A 129 15.14 2.16 16.99
C PHE A 129 14.25 3.21 16.35
N ARG A 130 13.64 2.90 15.19
CA ARG A 130 12.70 3.82 14.54
C ARG A 130 11.48 4.10 15.41
N GLU A 131 10.89 3.06 16.00
CA GLU A 131 9.75 3.19 16.90
C GLU A 131 10.12 4.03 18.13
N ARG A 132 11.25 3.76 18.76
CA ARG A 132 11.77 4.53 19.91
C ARG A 132 12.09 5.98 19.54
N THR A 133 12.59 6.22 18.33
CA THR A 133 12.87 7.58 17.86
C THR A 133 11.59 8.37 17.71
N GLN A 134 10.52 7.77 17.18
CA GLN A 134 9.21 8.41 17.09
C GLN A 134 8.64 8.74 18.46
N GLU A 135 8.73 7.81 19.42
CA GLU A 135 8.31 8.04 20.81
C GLU A 135 9.13 9.16 21.46
N ALA A 136 10.44 9.17 21.24
CA ALA A 136 11.34 10.19 21.74
C ALA A 136 10.99 11.57 21.18
N TRP A 137 10.69 11.67 19.90
CA TRP A 137 10.26 12.92 19.26
C TRP A 137 8.92 13.42 19.83
N ALA A 138 7.97 12.52 20.05
CA ALA A 138 6.69 12.88 20.65
C ALA A 138 6.87 13.41 22.07
N ALA A 139 7.70 12.74 22.87
CA ALA A 139 8.02 13.18 24.25
C ALA A 139 8.73 14.54 24.25
N PHE A 140 9.69 14.74 23.34
CA PHE A 140 10.43 16.00 23.20
C PHE A 140 9.48 17.16 22.85
N SER A 141 8.55 16.94 21.92
CA SER A 141 7.56 17.95 21.52
C SER A 141 6.67 18.34 22.70
N GLN A 142 6.30 17.38 23.55
CA GLN A 142 5.50 17.65 24.75
C GLN A 142 6.26 18.52 25.76
N ILE A 143 7.53 18.22 25.99
CA ILE A 143 8.40 19.01 26.85
C ILE A 143 8.53 20.45 26.35
N GLU A 144 8.69 20.63 25.02
CA GLU A 144 8.76 21.96 24.41
C GLU A 144 7.51 22.79 24.71
N VAL A 145 6.34 22.18 24.55
CA VAL A 145 5.05 22.85 24.85
C VAL A 145 4.98 23.28 26.33
N GLU A 146 5.36 22.40 27.24
CA GLU A 146 5.35 22.67 28.67
C GLU A 146 6.30 23.80 29.03
N LEU A 147 7.51 23.83 28.45
CA LEU A 147 8.48 24.91 28.66
C LEU A 147 7.97 26.26 28.16
N ARG A 148 7.30 26.28 27.03
CA ARG A 148 6.69 27.52 26.49
C ARG A 148 5.63 28.04 27.44
N GLN A 149 4.79 27.18 28.00
CA GLN A 149 3.76 27.57 28.97
C GLN A 149 4.36 28.19 30.22
N ILE A 150 5.46 27.64 30.73
CA ILE A 150 6.18 28.15 31.91
C ILE A 150 6.74 29.56 31.62
N ILE A 151 7.37 29.75 30.46
CA ILE A 151 7.95 31.04 30.05
C ILE A 151 6.84 32.11 29.92
N GLU A 152 5.73 31.77 29.27
CA GLU A 152 4.59 32.68 29.12
C GLU A 152 3.99 33.07 30.48
N THR A 153 3.93 32.15 31.44
CA THR A 153 3.44 32.40 32.79
C THR A 153 4.37 33.35 33.56
N ASP A 154 5.70 33.19 33.41
CA ASP A 154 6.68 34.06 34.03
C ASP A 154 6.65 35.49 33.47
N GLU A 155 6.39 35.66 32.16
CA GLU A 155 6.27 36.97 31.51
C GLU A 155 5.04 37.76 31.99
N THR A 156 4.00 37.07 32.48
CA THR A 156 2.75 37.71 32.98
C THR A 156 2.83 38.13 34.44
N HIS A 157 3.91 37.81 35.14
CA HIS A 157 4.19 38.23 36.50
C HIS A 157 5.28 39.30 36.51
#